data_92d71156b076d35ab9b805d96c2d018a
#
_entry.id   92d71156b076d35ab9b805d96c2d018a
#
_cell.length_a   1.000
_cell.length_b   1.000
_cell.length_c   1.000
_cell.angle_alpha   90.00
_cell.angle_beta   90.00
_cell.angle_gamma   90.00
#
_symmetry.space_group_name_H-M   'P 1'
#
loop_
_entity.id
_entity.type
_entity.pdbx_description
1 polymer ?
#
loop_
_entity_poly.entity_id
_entity_poly.type
_entity_poly.pdbx_seq_one_letter_code
_entity_poly.pdbx_strand_id
1 'polypeptide(L)'
;MPRWQREQLALHALRSAWHYHIDANLLVALVTVESSWHTHARSWAGAVGLGQLMPGTAARMGVDPRDPLQNLSGAARYLSEQVQRFAKTHHPYRNAIAAYNAGPKAVVEYGGIPPYYETQHYVVKVTRIWRRIARSVHATHGVALRNPTPDERYWISATESIGSP
;
A
#
# COMPACT_ATOMS: atom_id res chain seq x y z
N MET A 1 1.59 8.76 -20.37
CA MET A 1 2.21 7.41 -20.34
C MET A 1 1.55 6.54 -21.41
N PRO A 2 2.33 5.89 -22.33
CA PRO A 2 1.83 4.97 -23.34
C PRO A 2 1.10 3.76 -22.71
N ARG A 3 0.19 3.12 -23.49
CA ARG A 3 -0.60 1.98 -23.01
C ARG A 3 0.29 0.79 -22.57
N TRP A 4 1.26 0.42 -23.38
CA TRP A 4 2.18 -0.68 -23.10
C TRP A 4 2.95 -0.49 -21.78
N GLN A 5 3.34 0.75 -21.47
CA GLN A 5 4.04 1.06 -20.23
C GLN A 5 3.12 0.94 -19.01
N ARG A 6 1.85 1.35 -19.14
CA ARG A 6 0.86 1.14 -18.06
C ARG A 6 0.62 -0.35 -17.80
N GLU A 7 0.51 -1.14 -18.86
CA GLU A 7 0.33 -2.59 -18.76
C GLU A 7 1.55 -3.25 -18.09
N GLN A 8 2.76 -2.86 -18.49
CA GLN A 8 4.01 -3.34 -17.87
C GLN A 8 4.05 -3.03 -16.36
N LEU A 9 3.75 -1.79 -15.97
CA LEU A 9 3.75 -1.40 -14.56
C LEU A 9 2.67 -2.13 -13.76
N ALA A 10 1.48 -2.32 -14.32
CA ALA A 10 0.40 -3.06 -13.69
C ALA A 10 0.79 -4.52 -13.44
N LEU A 11 1.31 -5.20 -14.46
CA LEU A 11 1.79 -6.58 -14.33
C LEU A 11 2.91 -6.70 -13.30
N HIS A 12 3.84 -5.75 -13.28
CA HIS A 12 4.93 -5.75 -12.32
C HIS A 12 4.44 -5.51 -10.89
N ALA A 13 3.47 -4.61 -10.69
CA ALA A 13 2.83 -4.40 -9.39
C ALA A 13 2.13 -5.68 -8.88
N LEU A 14 1.38 -6.37 -9.75
CA LEU A 14 0.75 -7.65 -9.41
C LEU A 14 1.77 -8.72 -9.01
N ARG A 15 2.85 -8.87 -9.79
CA ARG A 15 3.94 -9.82 -9.50
C ARG A 15 4.64 -9.48 -8.20
N SER A 16 4.93 -8.20 -7.94
CA SER A 16 5.55 -7.75 -6.71
C SER A 16 4.66 -7.99 -5.49
N ALA A 17 3.36 -7.69 -5.61
CA ALA A 17 2.39 -7.96 -4.55
C ALA A 17 2.32 -9.45 -4.22
N TRP A 18 2.25 -10.31 -5.22
CA TRP A 18 2.27 -11.76 -5.06
C TRP A 18 3.57 -12.24 -4.40
N HIS A 19 4.73 -11.77 -4.90
CA HIS A 19 6.05 -12.16 -4.38
C HIS A 19 6.25 -11.80 -2.91
N TYR A 20 5.77 -10.63 -2.50
CA TYR A 20 5.89 -10.15 -1.12
C TYR A 20 4.65 -10.43 -0.26
N HIS A 21 3.71 -11.25 -0.73
CA HIS A 21 2.53 -11.70 0.00
C HIS A 21 1.68 -10.56 0.56
N ILE A 22 1.43 -9.54 -0.24
CA ILE A 22 0.53 -8.42 0.08
C ILE A 22 -0.64 -8.36 -0.90
N ASP A 23 -1.73 -7.73 -0.46
CA ASP A 23 -2.86 -7.47 -1.35
C ASP A 23 -2.45 -6.51 -2.48
N ALA A 24 -2.63 -6.98 -3.72
CA ALA A 24 -2.32 -6.19 -4.92
C ALA A 24 -3.15 -4.90 -4.99
N ASN A 25 -4.41 -4.92 -4.55
CA ASN A 25 -5.27 -3.73 -4.53
C ASN A 25 -4.75 -2.69 -3.52
N LEU A 26 -4.18 -3.15 -2.38
CA LEU A 26 -3.54 -2.27 -1.40
C LEU A 26 -2.29 -1.62 -1.99
N LEU A 27 -1.42 -2.38 -2.67
CA LEU A 27 -0.24 -1.81 -3.33
C LEU A 27 -0.64 -0.79 -4.39
N VAL A 28 -1.64 -1.11 -5.24
CA VAL A 28 -2.15 -0.19 -6.26
C VAL A 28 -2.72 1.08 -5.63
N ALA A 29 -3.48 0.96 -4.54
CA ALA A 29 -4.03 2.12 -3.82
C ALA A 29 -2.93 3.01 -3.25
N LEU A 30 -1.91 2.40 -2.66
CA LEU A 30 -0.75 3.09 -2.09
C LEU A 30 0.00 3.88 -3.18
N VAL A 31 0.40 3.23 -4.28
CA VAL A 31 1.10 3.88 -5.39
C VAL A 31 0.26 5.01 -6.01
N THR A 32 -1.06 4.84 -6.06
CA THR A 32 -1.98 5.89 -6.53
C THR A 32 -1.92 7.12 -5.63
N VAL A 33 -1.83 6.96 -4.31
CA VAL A 33 -1.71 8.08 -3.36
C VAL A 33 -0.32 8.71 -3.41
N GLU A 34 0.74 7.89 -3.52
CA GLU A 34 2.12 8.34 -3.49
C GLU A 34 2.52 9.18 -4.71
N SER A 35 2.18 8.72 -5.89
CA SER A 35 2.70 9.32 -7.13
C SER A 35 1.64 9.55 -8.21
N SER A 36 0.39 9.06 -8.02
CA SER A 36 -0.57 8.97 -9.12
C SER A 36 0.02 8.27 -10.35
N TRP A 37 0.87 7.28 -10.13
CA TRP A 37 1.59 6.52 -11.15
C TRP A 37 2.59 7.32 -12.01
N HIS A 38 3.06 8.49 -11.51
CA HIS A 38 4.14 9.24 -12.15
C HIS A 38 5.49 8.61 -11.81
N THR A 39 6.13 8.00 -12.82
CA THR A 39 7.37 7.22 -12.65
C THR A 39 8.56 8.05 -12.14
N HIS A 40 8.58 9.35 -12.41
CA HIS A 40 9.65 10.26 -12.02
C HIS A 40 9.22 11.24 -10.92
N ALA A 41 8.16 10.91 -10.17
CA ALA A 41 7.70 11.74 -9.07
C ALA A 41 8.81 11.96 -8.04
N ARG A 42 8.92 13.18 -7.53
CA ARG A 42 9.84 13.54 -6.46
C ARG A 42 9.12 14.44 -5.47
N SER A 43 9.25 14.12 -4.18
CA SER A 43 8.77 15.00 -3.13
C SER A 43 9.84 16.03 -2.74
N TRP A 44 9.41 17.11 -2.11
CA TRP A 44 10.33 18.09 -1.53
C TRP A 44 11.25 17.49 -0.43
N ALA A 45 10.78 16.42 0.25
CA ALA A 45 11.55 15.70 1.27
C ALA A 45 12.56 14.70 0.66
N GLY A 46 12.59 14.54 -0.67
CA GLY A 46 13.54 13.68 -1.37
C GLY A 46 13.03 12.26 -1.63
N ALA A 47 11.75 11.96 -1.40
CA ALA A 47 11.17 10.69 -1.82
C ALA A 47 11.08 10.58 -3.35
N VAL A 48 11.26 9.39 -3.90
CA VAL A 48 11.43 9.16 -5.35
C VAL A 48 10.52 8.07 -5.86
N GLY A 49 9.97 8.30 -7.07
CA GLY A 49 9.33 7.31 -7.92
C GLY A 49 7.92 6.93 -7.51
N LEU A 50 7.45 5.80 -8.03
CA LEU A 50 6.08 5.32 -7.94
C LEU A 50 5.59 5.14 -6.50
N GLY A 51 6.41 4.51 -5.66
CA GLY A 51 6.12 4.28 -4.24
C GLY A 51 6.70 5.34 -3.31
N GLN A 52 7.22 6.46 -3.85
CA GLN A 52 7.82 7.55 -3.07
C GLN A 52 8.79 7.04 -2.00
N LEU A 53 9.76 6.22 -2.43
CA LEU A 53 10.75 5.68 -1.51
C LEU A 53 11.77 6.75 -1.13
N MET A 54 11.99 6.93 0.17
CA MET A 54 13.12 7.69 0.67
C MET A 54 14.43 6.99 0.31
N PRO A 55 15.53 7.72 0.00
CA PRO A 55 16.81 7.13 -0.38
C PRO A 55 17.31 6.05 0.58
N GLY A 56 17.20 6.29 1.89
CA GLY A 56 17.57 5.31 2.91
C GLY A 56 16.71 4.05 2.90
N THR A 57 15.40 4.19 2.61
CA THR A 57 14.50 3.05 2.46
C THR A 57 14.84 2.28 1.19
N ALA A 58 15.07 2.95 0.07
CA ALA A 58 15.45 2.31 -1.20
C ALA A 58 16.76 1.52 -1.06
N ALA A 59 17.76 2.10 -0.43
CA ALA A 59 19.04 1.42 -0.14
C ALA A 59 18.82 0.17 0.72
N ARG A 60 18.02 0.26 1.78
CA ARG A 60 17.68 -0.88 2.65
C ARG A 60 16.90 -1.97 1.90
N MET A 61 16.07 -1.58 0.94
CA MET A 61 15.34 -2.54 0.07
C MET A 61 16.22 -3.11 -1.05
N GLY A 62 17.41 -2.57 -1.27
CA GLY A 62 18.32 -3.02 -2.33
C GLY A 62 17.83 -2.66 -3.73
N VAL A 63 17.18 -1.51 -3.90
CA VAL A 63 16.59 -1.08 -5.18
C VAL A 63 17.09 0.31 -5.60
N ASP A 64 17.19 0.52 -6.92
CA ASP A 64 17.30 1.89 -7.46
C ASP A 64 15.90 2.54 -7.48
N PRO A 65 15.67 3.60 -6.68
CA PRO A 65 14.36 4.25 -6.64
C PRO A 65 14.01 5.02 -7.93
N ARG A 66 14.97 5.22 -8.83
CA ARG A 66 14.75 5.88 -10.13
C ARG A 66 14.27 4.92 -11.21
N ASP A 67 14.53 3.62 -11.06
CA ASP A 67 13.99 2.57 -11.91
C ASP A 67 12.54 2.27 -11.48
N PRO A 68 11.54 2.47 -12.36
CA PRO A 68 10.13 2.31 -11.96
C PRO A 68 9.77 0.89 -11.50
N LEU A 69 10.38 -0.15 -12.09
CA LEU A 69 10.08 -1.53 -11.73
C LEU A 69 10.72 -1.90 -10.40
N GLN A 70 11.98 -1.50 -10.17
CA GLN A 70 12.64 -1.69 -8.90
C GLN A 70 11.95 -0.88 -7.79
N ASN A 71 11.50 0.34 -8.08
CA ASN A 71 10.76 1.17 -7.14
C ASN A 71 9.45 0.48 -6.70
N LEU A 72 8.66 -0.08 -7.63
CA LEU A 72 7.46 -0.86 -7.29
C LEU A 72 7.79 -2.09 -6.44
N SER A 73 8.85 -2.82 -6.77
CA SER A 73 9.29 -3.97 -5.97
C SER A 73 9.73 -3.55 -4.56
N GLY A 74 10.48 -2.47 -4.46
CA GLY A 74 10.91 -1.91 -3.17
C GLY A 74 9.74 -1.42 -2.33
N ALA A 75 8.76 -0.76 -2.94
CA ALA A 75 7.53 -0.32 -2.28
C ALA A 75 6.71 -1.51 -1.75
N ALA A 76 6.54 -2.55 -2.57
CA ALA A 76 5.85 -3.77 -2.18
C ALA A 76 6.55 -4.46 -1.01
N ARG A 77 7.88 -4.61 -1.07
CA ARG A 77 8.69 -5.19 0.01
C ARG A 77 8.56 -4.37 1.29
N TYR A 78 8.70 -3.05 1.21
CA TYR A 78 8.61 -2.18 2.37
C TYR A 78 7.22 -2.24 3.02
N LEU A 79 6.15 -2.23 2.20
CA LEU A 79 4.78 -2.39 2.69
C LEU A 79 4.57 -3.74 3.37
N SER A 80 5.07 -4.83 2.78
CA SER A 80 5.03 -6.17 3.38
C SER A 80 5.69 -6.21 4.75
N GLU A 81 6.88 -5.62 4.89
CA GLU A 81 7.56 -5.51 6.18
C GLU A 81 6.70 -4.79 7.23
N GLN A 82 5.97 -3.73 6.83
CA GLN A 82 5.09 -3.03 7.77
C GLN A 82 3.86 -3.87 8.13
N VAL A 83 3.23 -4.55 7.16
CA VAL A 83 2.10 -5.46 7.43
C VAL A 83 2.51 -6.56 8.42
N GLN A 84 3.66 -7.19 8.21
CA GLN A 84 4.19 -8.22 9.12
C GLN A 84 4.50 -7.64 10.51
N ARG A 85 5.12 -6.45 10.58
CA ARG A 85 5.47 -5.79 11.83
C ARG A 85 4.24 -5.53 12.71
N PHE A 86 3.15 -5.10 12.11
CA PHE A 86 1.93 -4.74 12.83
C PHE A 86 0.86 -5.84 12.82
N ALA A 87 1.17 -7.05 12.35
CA ALA A 87 0.22 -8.16 12.20
C ALA A 87 -0.55 -8.53 13.47
N LYS A 88 0.06 -8.34 14.65
CA LYS A 88 -0.54 -8.66 15.95
C LYS A 88 -1.24 -7.47 16.63
N THR A 89 -1.37 -6.35 15.96
CA THR A 89 -2.07 -5.17 16.51
C THR A 89 -3.56 -5.22 16.18
N HIS A 90 -4.36 -4.41 16.87
CA HIS A 90 -5.82 -4.33 16.64
C HIS A 90 -6.19 -3.90 15.21
N HIS A 91 -5.32 -3.11 14.54
CA HIS A 91 -5.55 -2.57 13.21
C HIS A 91 -4.31 -2.74 12.31
N PRO A 92 -3.94 -3.98 11.93
CA PRO A 92 -2.67 -4.28 11.27
C PRO A 92 -2.42 -3.43 10.03
N TYR A 93 -3.39 -3.39 9.13
CA TYR A 93 -3.25 -2.68 7.85
C TYR A 93 -3.26 -1.16 8.00
N ARG A 94 -4.07 -0.62 8.91
CA ARG A 94 -4.05 0.83 9.18
C ARG A 94 -2.71 1.26 9.74
N ASN A 95 -2.16 0.46 10.65
CA ASN A 95 -0.86 0.71 11.25
C ASN A 95 0.27 0.53 10.22
N ALA A 96 0.17 -0.47 9.34
CA ALA A 96 1.13 -0.65 8.25
C ALA A 96 1.11 0.52 7.25
N ILE A 97 -0.07 1.01 6.86
CA ILE A 97 -0.23 2.18 5.99
C ILE A 97 0.33 3.43 6.67
N ALA A 98 0.02 3.63 7.95
CA ALA A 98 0.57 4.75 8.72
C ALA A 98 2.11 4.67 8.82
N ALA A 99 2.65 3.46 9.04
CA ALA A 99 4.08 3.23 9.13
C ALA A 99 4.81 3.43 7.81
N TYR A 100 4.14 3.16 6.68
CA TYR A 100 4.71 3.46 5.37
C TYR A 100 4.99 4.97 5.21
N ASN A 101 4.06 5.80 5.64
CA ASN A 101 4.15 7.26 5.53
C ASN A 101 4.99 7.90 6.66
N ALA A 102 4.66 7.61 7.92
CA ALA A 102 5.28 8.27 9.08
C ALA A 102 6.52 7.53 9.62
N GLY A 103 6.80 6.34 9.09
CA GLY A 103 7.81 5.43 9.63
C GLY A 103 7.28 4.58 10.79
N PRO A 104 7.79 3.34 10.93
CA PRO A 104 7.31 2.40 11.94
C PRO A 104 7.57 2.85 13.38
N LYS A 105 8.62 3.64 13.61
CA LYS A 105 8.95 4.16 14.95
C LYS A 105 7.82 5.02 15.51
N ALA A 106 7.29 5.94 14.72
CA ALA A 106 6.17 6.80 15.14
C ALA A 106 4.93 5.97 15.48
N VAL A 107 4.58 4.97 14.64
CA VAL A 107 3.42 4.10 14.90
C VAL A 107 3.57 3.28 16.19
N VAL A 108 4.78 2.81 16.49
CA VAL A 108 5.07 2.11 17.75
C VAL A 108 4.97 3.07 18.94
N GLU A 109 5.56 4.25 18.84
CA GLU A 109 5.57 5.27 19.90
C GLU A 109 4.16 5.71 20.30
N TYR A 110 3.26 5.90 19.33
CA TYR A 110 1.87 6.29 19.57
C TYR A 110 0.89 5.11 19.76
N GLY A 111 1.38 3.87 19.68
CA GLY A 111 0.53 2.68 19.79
C GLY A 111 -0.48 2.50 18.65
N GLY A 112 -0.29 3.21 17.52
CA GLY A 112 -1.19 3.24 16.38
C GLY A 112 -0.90 4.40 15.43
N ILE A 113 -1.92 4.90 14.72
CA ILE A 113 -1.77 6.02 13.80
C ILE A 113 -1.34 7.27 14.59
N PRO A 114 -0.15 7.86 14.31
CA PRO A 114 0.29 9.04 15.05
C PRO A 114 -0.62 10.25 14.75
N PRO A 115 -0.69 11.24 15.65
CA PRO A 115 -1.56 12.40 15.51
C PRO A 115 -1.00 13.43 14.51
N TYR A 116 -0.36 12.94 13.45
CA TYR A 116 0.14 13.77 12.37
C TYR A 116 -0.96 13.95 11.32
N TYR A 117 -1.35 15.18 11.05
CA TYR A 117 -2.41 15.51 10.07
C TYR A 117 -2.19 14.81 8.74
N GLU A 118 -0.97 14.86 8.20
CA GLU A 118 -0.60 14.23 6.94
C GLU A 118 -0.84 12.71 6.99
N THR A 119 -0.34 12.02 8.04
CA THR A 119 -0.45 10.57 8.16
C THR A 119 -1.89 10.11 8.33
N GLN A 120 -2.69 10.83 9.11
CA GLN A 120 -4.11 10.51 9.30
C GLN A 120 -4.86 10.59 7.97
N HIS A 121 -4.64 11.66 7.18
CA HIS A 121 -5.24 11.83 5.87
C HIS A 121 -4.72 10.80 4.85
N TYR A 122 -3.44 10.46 4.93
CA TYR A 122 -2.83 9.43 4.10
C TYR A 122 -3.52 8.07 4.30
N VAL A 123 -3.67 7.63 5.55
CA VAL A 123 -4.35 6.36 5.89
C VAL A 123 -5.78 6.36 5.34
N VAL A 124 -6.52 7.44 5.50
CA VAL A 124 -7.88 7.57 4.97
C VAL A 124 -7.91 7.47 3.44
N LYS A 125 -7.01 8.18 2.73
CA LYS A 125 -6.94 8.16 1.27
C LYS A 125 -6.61 6.77 0.73
N VAL A 126 -5.56 6.13 1.24
CA VAL A 126 -5.15 4.79 0.81
C VAL A 126 -6.28 3.80 1.05
N THR A 127 -6.85 3.77 2.25
CA THR A 127 -7.95 2.86 2.60
C THR A 127 -9.18 3.05 1.72
N ARG A 128 -9.55 4.30 1.41
CA ARG A 128 -10.69 4.61 0.53
C ARG A 128 -10.48 4.05 -0.88
N ILE A 129 -9.29 4.25 -1.46
CA ILE A 129 -8.96 3.76 -2.81
C ILE A 129 -8.92 2.23 -2.80
N TRP A 130 -8.25 1.64 -1.82
CA TRP A 130 -8.17 0.19 -1.68
C TRP A 130 -9.55 -0.47 -1.66
N ARG A 131 -10.47 0.01 -0.81
CA ARG A 131 -11.87 -0.46 -0.77
C ARG A 131 -12.60 -0.29 -2.09
N ARG A 132 -12.40 0.82 -2.77
CA ARG A 132 -13.04 1.07 -4.07
C ARG A 132 -12.59 0.06 -5.11
N ILE A 133 -11.28 -0.23 -5.20
CA ILE A 133 -10.73 -1.21 -6.12
C ILE A 133 -11.27 -2.61 -5.78
N ALA A 134 -11.21 -3.03 -4.52
CA ALA A 134 -11.70 -4.33 -4.09
C ALA A 134 -13.18 -4.55 -4.47
N ARG A 135 -14.04 -3.55 -4.26
CA ARG A 135 -15.46 -3.62 -4.66
C ARG A 135 -15.66 -3.72 -6.18
N SER A 136 -14.88 -3.01 -6.98
CA SER A 136 -14.99 -3.06 -8.45
C SER A 136 -14.58 -4.43 -9.00
N VAL A 137 -13.56 -5.06 -8.43
CA VAL A 137 -13.13 -6.42 -8.83
C VAL A 137 -14.23 -7.44 -8.52
N HIS A 138 -14.88 -7.36 -7.38
CA HIS A 138 -16.00 -8.26 -7.04
C HIS A 138 -17.22 -8.06 -7.96
N ALA A 139 -17.55 -6.84 -8.33
CA ALA A 139 -18.66 -6.52 -9.21
C ALA A 139 -18.44 -7.03 -10.66
N THR A 140 -17.19 -7.05 -11.14
CA THR A 140 -16.87 -7.41 -12.53
C THR A 140 -16.80 -8.92 -12.75
N HIS A 141 -16.53 -9.72 -11.70
CA HIS A 141 -16.33 -11.16 -11.84
C HIS A 141 -17.57 -12.00 -11.54
N GLY A 142 -18.72 -11.40 -11.22
CA GLY A 142 -20.00 -12.12 -11.04
C GLY A 142 -19.94 -13.33 -10.10
N VAL A 143 -18.94 -13.39 -9.23
CA VAL A 143 -18.73 -14.49 -8.31
C VAL A 143 -19.79 -14.40 -7.24
N ALA A 144 -20.79 -15.31 -7.32
CA ALA A 144 -21.66 -15.58 -6.20
C ALA A 144 -20.80 -15.71 -4.95
N LEU A 145 -21.17 -14.95 -3.91
CA LEU A 145 -20.50 -14.92 -2.62
C LEU A 145 -20.37 -16.34 -2.06
N ARG A 146 -19.30 -17.06 -2.38
CA ARG A 146 -18.87 -18.14 -1.53
C ARG A 146 -18.44 -17.54 -0.21
N ASN A 147 -18.74 -18.21 0.89
CA ASN A 147 -18.27 -17.76 2.20
C ASN A 147 -16.78 -17.45 2.12
N PRO A 148 -16.37 -16.23 2.48
CA PRO A 148 -14.98 -15.84 2.41
C PRO A 148 -14.12 -16.79 3.26
N THR A 149 -12.95 -17.14 2.77
CA THR A 149 -11.95 -17.89 3.53
C THR A 149 -11.59 -17.13 4.81
N PRO A 150 -10.97 -17.75 5.83
CA PRO A 150 -10.52 -17.05 7.03
C PRO A 150 -9.70 -15.81 6.71
N ASP A 151 -8.84 -15.87 5.69
CA ASP A 151 -8.03 -14.74 5.24
C ASP A 151 -8.89 -13.64 4.59
N GLU A 152 -9.86 -14.01 3.76
CA GLU A 152 -10.79 -13.08 3.14
C GLU A 152 -11.71 -12.42 4.17
N ARG A 153 -12.14 -13.12 5.23
CA ARG A 153 -12.90 -12.56 6.37
C ARG A 153 -12.08 -11.53 7.14
N TYR A 154 -10.80 -11.78 7.29
CA TYR A 154 -9.88 -10.83 7.90
C TYR A 154 -9.81 -9.51 7.12
N TRP A 155 -9.80 -9.59 5.80
CA TRP A 155 -9.84 -8.42 4.91
C TRP A 155 -11.17 -7.66 5.01
N ILE A 156 -12.30 -8.36 5.04
CA ILE A 156 -13.64 -7.77 5.15
C ILE A 156 -13.80 -7.07 6.51
N SER A 157 -13.44 -7.74 7.62
CA SER A 157 -13.53 -7.13 8.95
C SER A 157 -12.60 -5.95 9.16
N ALA A 158 -11.38 -6.01 8.58
CA ALA A 158 -10.45 -4.89 8.60
C ALA A 158 -10.99 -3.65 7.85
N THR A 159 -11.84 -3.87 6.83
CA THR A 159 -12.47 -2.78 6.09
C THR A 159 -13.74 -2.24 6.76
N GLU A 160 -14.49 -3.05 7.52
CA GLU A 160 -15.71 -2.64 8.21
C GLU A 160 -15.42 -1.84 9.49
N SER A 161 -14.37 -2.17 10.22
CA SER A 161 -14.01 -1.46 11.47
C SER A 161 -13.48 -0.03 11.27
N ILE A 162 -13.41 0.44 10.01
CA ILE A 162 -12.93 1.78 9.66
C ILE A 162 -14.09 2.77 9.41
N GLY A 163 -15.32 2.33 9.50
CA GLY A 163 -16.47 3.10 9.04
C GLY A 163 -17.59 3.31 10.06
N SER A 164 -17.28 3.92 11.20
CA SER A 164 -18.29 4.71 11.93
C SER A 164 -17.63 5.98 12.44
N PRO A 165 -18.32 7.13 12.33
CA PRO A 165 -17.81 8.43 12.76
C PRO A 165 -17.53 8.47 14.25
#